data_488a70c69eb67192eedaf8dc63d03f90
#
_entry.id   488a70c69eb67192eedaf8dc63d03f90
#
_cell.length_a   1.000
_cell.length_b   1.000
_cell.length_c   1.000
_cell.angle_alpha   90.00
_cell.angle_beta   90.00
_cell.angle_gamma   90.00
#
_symmetry.space_group_name_H-M   'P 1'
#
loop_
_entity.id
_entity.type
_entity.pdbx_description
1 polymer ?
#
loop_
_entity_poly.entity_id
_entity_poly.type
_entity_poly.pdbx_seq_one_letter_code
_entity_poly.pdbx_strand_id
1 'polypeptide(L)'
;MLKMEVFNSKTAELLSHHQVELKQEFPKEGWVEQDPKEILNSVYECIEKTCEKLGQLNIDISNIKAIGVSNQRETTVVWDKLTGEPLYNAVAARVSPGPSDPVAVVLSGSSVPAAGTSSVWLDLRTQSTVENLSKRIPGNNNFVKSKTGLPLSTYFSAVKLRWLLDNVRKVQKAVEEERALFGTVDSWLIWCLTGGANGGVHCTDVTNASRTMLFNIHSLEWDKELCEFFEIPMKILPNVRSSSEIYGLMKISHSLKAGALEGVPISGCLGDQSAALVGQMCFQDGQAKNTYGTGCFLLCNTGRKCVFSEHGLLTTVAYKLGRDKPVYYALEGSVAIAGAVVRWLRDNLGIIKTSEEIEKLAKEVGTSYGCYFVPAFSGLYAPYWEPSARGIICGLTQFTNRCHIAYAALEAVCFQTREILDAMNRDCGMPLRHLQVDGGMTNNKILMQLQADILYIPVVKPSMPETTALGAAMAAGAAEGVGVWSLDPEDMSAVTVERFEPQINAEESEIRYSTWKKAVMKSMGWVTTQSSESGMP
;
A
#
# COMPACT_ATOMS: atom_id res chain seq x y z
N MET A 1 -2.46 -7.64 9.35
CA MET A 1 -3.37 -8.81 9.23
C MET A 1 -3.00 -9.57 7.98
N LEU A 2 -2.91 -10.89 8.06
CA LEU A 2 -2.71 -11.78 6.92
C LEU A 2 -4.03 -12.46 6.62
N LYS A 3 -4.35 -12.63 5.34
CA LYS A 3 -5.61 -13.28 4.93
C LYS A 3 -5.34 -14.25 3.78
N MET A 4 -6.19 -15.26 3.71
CA MET A 4 -6.38 -16.09 2.52
C MET A 4 -7.83 -16.01 2.08
N GLU A 5 -8.06 -15.85 0.80
CA GLU A 5 -9.39 -15.71 0.19
C GLU A 5 -9.45 -16.49 -1.11
N VAL A 6 -10.61 -17.10 -1.36
CA VAL A 6 -10.85 -17.93 -2.54
C VAL A 6 -12.01 -17.36 -3.34
N PHE A 7 -11.76 -17.06 -4.59
CA PHE A 7 -12.74 -16.49 -5.50
C PHE A 7 -13.16 -17.47 -6.59
N ASN A 8 -14.39 -17.32 -7.03
CA ASN A 8 -14.87 -17.93 -8.25
C ASN A 8 -14.35 -17.12 -9.45
N SER A 9 -13.57 -17.76 -10.35
CA SER A 9 -12.96 -17.06 -11.48
C SER A 9 -13.94 -16.58 -12.55
N LYS A 10 -15.19 -17.07 -12.54
CA LYS A 10 -16.24 -16.66 -13.49
C LYS A 10 -17.11 -15.54 -12.97
N THR A 11 -17.40 -15.53 -11.66
CA THR A 11 -18.33 -14.57 -11.04
C THR A 11 -17.63 -13.53 -10.21
N ALA A 12 -16.31 -13.67 -9.96
CA ALA A 12 -15.52 -12.87 -9.02
C ALA A 12 -16.09 -12.88 -7.57
N GLU A 13 -16.91 -13.86 -7.24
CA GLU A 13 -17.54 -14.01 -5.93
C GLU A 13 -16.55 -14.62 -4.93
N LEU A 14 -16.51 -14.07 -3.72
CA LEU A 14 -15.73 -14.60 -2.60
C LEU A 14 -16.41 -15.85 -2.03
N LEU A 15 -15.75 -17.00 -2.17
CA LEU A 15 -16.27 -18.30 -1.74
C LEU A 15 -15.90 -18.64 -0.29
N SER A 16 -14.69 -18.32 0.11
CA SER A 16 -14.18 -18.61 1.46
C SER A 16 -13.03 -17.68 1.81
N HIS A 17 -12.84 -17.42 3.10
CA HIS A 17 -11.70 -16.67 3.60
C HIS A 17 -11.33 -17.07 5.03
N HIS A 18 -10.08 -16.83 5.39
CA HIS A 18 -9.60 -16.83 6.77
C HIS A 18 -8.53 -15.74 6.93
N GLN A 19 -8.47 -15.17 8.14
CA GLN A 19 -7.50 -14.11 8.44
C GLN A 19 -6.85 -14.34 9.80
N VAL A 20 -5.59 -13.92 9.89
CA VAL A 20 -4.76 -13.97 11.10
C VAL A 20 -4.14 -12.60 11.34
N GLU A 21 -4.17 -12.13 12.57
CA GLU A 21 -3.50 -10.90 12.96
C GLU A 21 -2.00 -11.17 13.11
N LEU A 22 -1.17 -10.35 12.44
CA LEU A 22 0.28 -10.41 12.56
C LEU A 22 0.75 -9.49 13.68
N LYS A 23 1.58 -10.00 14.56
CA LYS A 23 2.22 -9.21 15.59
C LYS A 23 3.21 -8.22 14.99
N GLN A 24 3.22 -7.01 15.52
CA GLN A 24 4.27 -6.03 15.26
C GLN A 24 5.13 -5.86 16.49
N GLU A 25 6.42 -5.74 16.26
CA GLU A 25 7.40 -5.47 17.30
C GLU A 25 7.93 -4.05 17.15
N PHE A 26 8.06 -3.36 18.27
CA PHE A 26 8.57 -1.99 18.37
C PHE A 26 9.83 -1.99 19.27
N PRO A 27 10.98 -2.46 18.76
CA PRO A 27 12.18 -2.63 19.59
C PRO A 27 12.71 -1.31 20.16
N LYS A 28 12.47 -0.22 19.43
CA LYS A 28 12.80 1.17 19.85
C LYS A 28 11.75 2.11 19.28
N GLU A 29 11.70 3.33 19.81
CA GLU A 29 10.87 4.39 19.26
C GLU A 29 11.18 4.62 17.77
N GLY A 30 10.15 4.63 16.95
CA GLY A 30 10.26 4.77 15.49
C GLY A 30 10.77 3.53 14.75
N TRP A 31 10.90 2.36 15.39
CA TRP A 31 11.27 1.10 14.76
C TRP A 31 10.06 0.18 14.68
N VAL A 32 9.87 -0.47 13.53
CA VAL A 32 8.77 -1.41 13.31
C VAL A 32 9.30 -2.67 12.65
N GLU A 33 9.09 -3.80 13.30
CA GLU A 33 9.54 -5.10 12.85
C GLU A 33 8.41 -6.13 12.85
N GLN A 34 8.57 -7.16 12.02
CA GLN A 34 7.72 -8.35 11.97
C GLN A 34 8.60 -9.60 11.86
N ASP A 35 8.21 -10.68 12.52
CA ASP A 35 8.90 -11.96 12.36
C ASP A 35 8.50 -12.62 11.02
N PRO A 36 9.45 -12.85 10.08
CA PRO A 36 9.15 -13.53 8.83
C PRO A 36 8.61 -14.95 8.99
N LYS A 37 8.98 -15.64 10.08
CA LYS A 37 8.45 -16.98 10.40
C LYS A 37 7.00 -16.92 10.85
N GLU A 38 6.64 -15.90 11.64
CA GLU A 38 5.24 -15.66 12.03
C GLU A 38 4.39 -15.38 10.79
N ILE A 39 4.90 -14.55 9.85
CA ILE A 39 4.22 -14.30 8.58
C ILE A 39 3.98 -15.62 7.84
N LEU A 40 4.99 -16.47 7.69
CA LEU A 40 4.89 -17.74 6.99
C LEU A 40 3.94 -18.73 7.69
N ASN A 41 4.02 -18.85 9.01
CA ASN A 41 3.14 -19.72 9.80
C ASN A 41 1.67 -19.28 9.70
N SER A 42 1.43 -17.97 9.71
CA SER A 42 0.09 -17.41 9.50
C SER A 42 -0.45 -17.69 8.11
N VAL A 43 0.43 -17.74 7.08
CA VAL A 43 0.06 -18.21 5.73
C VAL A 43 -0.43 -19.63 5.77
N TYR A 44 0.31 -20.54 6.41
CA TYR A 44 -0.08 -21.94 6.52
C TYR A 44 -1.41 -22.11 7.27
N GLU A 45 -1.60 -21.40 8.38
CA GLU A 45 -2.85 -21.40 9.11
C GLU A 45 -4.02 -20.92 8.23
N CYS A 46 -3.84 -19.84 7.50
CA CYS A 46 -4.86 -19.31 6.60
C CYS A 46 -5.20 -20.33 5.49
N ILE A 47 -4.21 -21.02 4.91
CA ILE A 47 -4.43 -22.07 3.90
C ILE A 47 -5.27 -23.20 4.50
N GLU A 48 -4.88 -23.77 5.64
CA GLU A 48 -5.58 -24.86 6.29
C GLU A 48 -7.03 -24.49 6.60
N LYS A 49 -7.23 -23.36 7.28
CA LYS A 49 -8.58 -22.92 7.70
C LYS A 49 -9.49 -22.57 6.53
N THR A 50 -8.96 -21.98 5.48
CA THR A 50 -9.75 -21.67 4.28
C THR A 50 -10.14 -22.94 3.54
N CYS A 51 -9.22 -23.91 3.40
CA CYS A 51 -9.52 -25.22 2.80
C CYS A 51 -10.54 -26.03 3.64
N GLU A 52 -10.44 -26.02 4.98
CA GLU A 52 -11.45 -26.63 5.86
C GLU A 52 -12.84 -26.04 5.60
N LYS A 53 -12.96 -24.70 5.50
CA LYS A 53 -14.24 -24.03 5.22
C LYS A 53 -14.79 -24.38 3.83
N LEU A 54 -13.94 -24.48 2.81
CA LEU A 54 -14.37 -24.91 1.47
C LEU A 54 -14.96 -26.33 1.53
N GLY A 55 -14.31 -27.26 2.25
CA GLY A 55 -14.84 -28.60 2.47
C GLY A 55 -16.21 -28.62 3.15
N GLN A 56 -16.43 -27.74 4.15
CA GLN A 56 -17.74 -27.58 4.82
C GLN A 56 -18.81 -27.05 3.86
N LEU A 57 -18.41 -26.28 2.84
CA LEU A 57 -19.30 -25.79 1.78
C LEU A 57 -19.47 -26.78 0.63
N ASN A 58 -18.92 -28.01 0.74
CA ASN A 58 -18.87 -29.03 -0.31
C ASN A 58 -18.18 -28.54 -1.60
N ILE A 59 -17.21 -27.64 -1.47
CA ILE A 59 -16.37 -27.19 -2.57
C ILE A 59 -15.07 -27.98 -2.55
N ASP A 60 -14.81 -28.73 -3.64
CA ASP A 60 -13.58 -29.51 -3.78
C ASP A 60 -12.36 -28.59 -3.98
N ILE A 61 -11.38 -28.70 -3.08
CA ILE A 61 -10.13 -27.94 -3.12
C ILE A 61 -9.30 -28.20 -4.38
N SER A 62 -9.49 -29.34 -5.07
CA SER A 62 -8.87 -29.63 -6.36
C SER A 62 -9.29 -28.67 -7.49
N ASN A 63 -10.38 -27.92 -7.26
CA ASN A 63 -10.84 -26.85 -8.15
C ASN A 63 -10.03 -25.56 -8.04
N ILE A 64 -9.16 -25.40 -7.03
CA ILE A 64 -8.22 -24.28 -6.94
C ILE A 64 -7.15 -24.47 -8.02
N LYS A 65 -7.07 -23.53 -8.97
CA LYS A 65 -6.20 -23.63 -10.16
C LYS A 65 -4.98 -22.73 -10.10
N ALA A 66 -4.98 -21.71 -9.24
CA ALA A 66 -3.90 -20.74 -9.14
C ALA A 66 -3.83 -20.09 -7.76
N ILE A 67 -2.64 -19.64 -7.39
CA ILE A 67 -2.39 -18.85 -6.19
C ILE A 67 -1.80 -17.50 -6.62
N GLY A 68 -2.40 -16.42 -6.14
CA GLY A 68 -1.86 -15.08 -6.23
C GLY A 68 -1.24 -14.64 -4.89
N VAL A 69 -0.18 -13.85 -4.94
CA VAL A 69 0.46 -13.24 -3.78
C VAL A 69 0.32 -11.73 -3.89
N SER A 70 -0.22 -11.11 -2.85
CA SER A 70 -0.18 -9.67 -2.67
C SER A 70 0.41 -9.35 -1.30
N ASN A 71 1.22 -8.32 -1.23
CA ASN A 71 1.97 -7.99 -0.02
C ASN A 71 2.07 -6.50 0.20
N GLN A 72 2.27 -6.12 1.47
CA GLN A 72 2.75 -4.78 1.79
C GLN A 72 4.09 -4.55 1.09
N ARG A 73 4.16 -3.50 0.28
CA ARG A 73 5.37 -3.15 -0.47
C ARG A 73 6.48 -2.69 0.47
N GLU A 74 7.71 -2.61 -0.01
CA GLU A 74 8.90 -2.03 0.63
C GLU A 74 9.38 -2.72 1.90
N THR A 75 8.62 -3.64 2.51
CA THR A 75 9.05 -4.41 3.68
C THR A 75 10.21 -5.32 3.30
N THR A 76 11.31 -5.18 4.00
CA THR A 76 12.60 -5.78 3.65
C THR A 76 12.89 -7.01 4.49
N VAL A 77 13.17 -8.12 3.83
CA VAL A 77 13.53 -9.42 4.43
C VAL A 77 14.88 -9.87 3.89
N VAL A 78 15.75 -10.37 4.77
CA VAL A 78 17.02 -11.01 4.40
C VAL A 78 17.10 -12.37 5.10
N TRP A 79 17.41 -13.41 4.33
CA TRP A 79 17.48 -14.79 4.84
C TRP A 79 18.65 -15.57 4.26
N ASP A 80 18.95 -16.68 4.90
CA ASP A 80 20.00 -17.60 4.49
C ASP A 80 19.44 -18.64 3.51
N LYS A 81 19.96 -18.71 2.28
CA LYS A 81 19.48 -19.64 1.26
C LYS A 81 19.75 -21.12 1.58
N LEU A 82 20.72 -21.42 2.44
CA LEU A 82 21.09 -22.79 2.79
C LEU A 82 20.24 -23.35 3.93
N THR A 83 19.95 -22.51 4.92
CA THR A 83 19.21 -22.92 6.12
C THR A 83 17.71 -22.55 6.05
N GLY A 84 17.35 -21.58 5.22
CA GLY A 84 16.01 -21.00 5.19
C GLY A 84 15.71 -20.09 6.38
N GLU A 85 16.71 -19.74 7.19
CA GLU A 85 16.52 -18.93 8.38
C GLU A 85 16.56 -17.43 8.05
N PRO A 86 15.57 -16.62 8.51
CA PRO A 86 15.70 -15.18 8.49
C PRO A 86 16.91 -14.72 9.30
N LEU A 87 17.69 -13.81 8.75
CA LEU A 87 18.89 -13.28 9.40
C LEU A 87 18.59 -12.12 10.34
N TYR A 88 17.45 -11.50 10.17
CA TYR A 88 16.87 -10.43 10.99
C TYR A 88 15.35 -10.39 10.80
N ASN A 89 14.64 -9.75 11.73
CA ASN A 89 13.21 -9.46 11.54
C ASN A 89 12.99 -8.63 10.27
N ALA A 90 11.83 -8.78 9.65
CA ALA A 90 11.44 -7.95 8.51
C ALA A 90 11.32 -6.49 8.95
N VAL A 91 12.08 -5.60 8.29
CA VAL A 91 12.00 -4.16 8.56
C VAL A 91 10.80 -3.60 7.80
N ALA A 92 9.73 -3.31 8.54
CA ALA A 92 8.45 -2.93 7.97
C ALA A 92 8.48 -1.56 7.31
N ALA A 93 7.68 -1.39 6.27
CA ALA A 93 7.48 -0.12 5.60
C ALA A 93 6.30 0.66 6.18
N ARG A 94 5.35 -0.05 6.75
CA ARG A 94 4.05 0.53 7.10
C ARG A 94 3.52 -0.02 8.42
N VAL A 95 3.03 0.89 9.26
CA VAL A 95 2.15 0.60 10.38
C VAL A 95 0.74 0.93 9.93
N SER A 96 -0.10 -0.06 9.68
CA SER A 96 -1.52 0.15 9.38
C SER A 96 -2.35 -0.38 10.53
N PRO A 97 -2.98 0.47 11.35
CA PRO A 97 -3.98 0.02 12.31
C PRO A 97 -5.37 0.18 11.70
N GLY A 98 -6.07 -0.92 11.50
CA GLY A 98 -7.48 -0.92 11.12
C GLY A 98 -7.95 -2.34 10.80
N PRO A 99 -9.13 -2.75 11.28
CA PRO A 99 -9.79 -3.93 10.76
C PRO A 99 -10.32 -3.60 9.38
N SER A 100 -10.00 -4.43 8.41
CA SER A 100 -10.50 -4.42 7.05
C SER A 100 -9.56 -3.87 5.97
N ASP A 101 -8.56 -4.66 5.62
CA ASP A 101 -8.17 -4.76 4.22
C ASP A 101 -7.97 -6.25 3.91
N PRO A 102 -8.89 -6.82 3.16
CA PRO A 102 -9.00 -8.23 2.88
C PRO A 102 -8.20 -8.67 1.67
N VAL A 103 -7.87 -9.95 1.63
CA VAL A 103 -7.01 -10.50 0.60
C VAL A 103 -7.44 -11.90 0.18
N ALA A 104 -7.52 -12.13 -1.10
CA ALA A 104 -7.95 -13.32 -1.86
C ALA A 104 -7.08 -14.56 -1.66
N VAL A 105 -7.24 -15.68 -2.39
CA VAL A 105 -6.18 -16.71 -2.34
C VAL A 105 -4.88 -16.02 -2.71
N VAL A 106 -4.55 -15.17 -1.86
CA VAL A 106 -3.51 -14.19 -1.84
C VAL A 106 -3.03 -14.20 -0.43
N LEU A 107 -1.82 -14.61 -0.28
CA LEU A 107 -1.10 -14.49 0.95
C LEU A 107 -0.68 -13.02 1.07
N SER A 108 -1.45 -12.23 1.79
CA SER A 108 -1.07 -10.85 2.05
C SER A 108 -0.92 -10.60 3.54
N GLY A 109 0.11 -9.87 3.88
CA GLY A 109 0.32 -9.39 5.23
C GLY A 109 0.10 -7.88 5.29
N SER A 110 -0.96 -7.46 5.92
CA SER A 110 -1.10 -6.11 6.46
C SER A 110 -1.29 -6.20 7.97
N SER A 111 -0.54 -5.40 8.71
CA SER A 111 -0.50 -5.48 10.18
C SER A 111 -1.41 -4.44 10.85
N VAL A 112 -2.06 -4.85 11.93
CA VAL A 112 -2.86 -3.98 12.79
C VAL A 112 -2.16 -3.85 14.14
N PRO A 113 -1.88 -2.65 14.69
CA PRO A 113 -1.37 -2.50 16.04
C PRO A 113 -2.49 -2.57 17.08
N ALA A 114 -2.15 -3.12 18.23
CA ALA A 114 -2.93 -3.01 19.45
C ALA A 114 -3.06 -1.55 19.92
N ALA A 115 -4.14 -1.24 20.61
CA ALA A 115 -4.47 0.09 21.09
C ALA A 115 -3.33 0.77 21.86
N GLY A 116 -3.01 2.01 21.52
CA GLY A 116 -2.34 2.91 22.44
C GLY A 116 -1.12 3.68 21.98
N THR A 117 -0.72 3.69 20.71
CA THR A 117 0.38 4.54 20.25
C THR A 117 0.04 5.30 18.99
N SER A 118 0.37 6.58 18.96
CA SER A 118 0.29 7.44 17.78
C SER A 118 1.02 6.79 16.61
N SER A 119 0.31 6.50 15.52
CA SER A 119 0.88 5.80 14.37
C SER A 119 1.96 6.65 13.70
N VAL A 120 3.19 6.24 13.84
CA VAL A 120 4.28 6.74 13.02
C VAL A 120 4.32 5.90 11.74
N TRP A 121 4.13 6.52 10.60
CA TRP A 121 4.00 5.88 9.28
C TRP A 121 5.31 5.32 8.72
N LEU A 122 6.44 5.53 9.39
CA LEU A 122 7.77 5.24 8.89
C LEU A 122 8.61 4.59 9.96
N ASP A 123 9.29 3.50 9.59
CA ASP A 123 10.45 3.06 10.35
C ASP A 123 11.57 4.09 10.16
N LEU A 124 11.95 4.77 11.23
CA LEU A 124 12.89 5.88 11.21
C LEU A 124 14.35 5.46 11.41
N ARG A 125 14.64 4.16 11.60
CA ARG A 125 16.01 3.67 11.85
C ARG A 125 16.98 4.03 10.74
N THR A 126 16.49 4.23 9.52
CA THR A 126 17.30 4.54 8.35
C THR A 126 17.49 6.05 8.10
N GLN A 127 17.06 6.92 9.02
CA GLN A 127 17.15 8.36 8.85
C GLN A 127 18.61 8.82 8.62
N SER A 128 19.53 8.36 9.46
CA SER A 128 20.97 8.67 9.32
C SER A 128 21.56 8.10 8.02
N THR A 129 21.08 6.93 7.58
CA THR A 129 21.47 6.34 6.30
C THR A 129 21.07 7.24 5.14
N VAL A 130 19.82 7.74 5.14
CA VAL A 130 19.31 8.68 4.13
C VAL A 130 20.09 9.98 4.14
N GLU A 131 20.38 10.56 5.31
CA GLU A 131 21.17 11.79 5.44
C GLU A 131 22.59 11.63 4.90
N ASN A 132 23.23 10.50 5.14
CA ASN A 132 24.55 10.21 4.62
C ASN A 132 24.55 9.97 3.10
N LEU A 133 23.56 9.27 2.57
CA LEU A 133 23.40 9.03 1.15
C LEU A 133 23.07 10.32 0.40
N SER A 134 22.24 11.21 0.96
CA SER A 134 21.88 12.48 0.33
C SER A 134 23.09 13.39 0.07
N LYS A 135 24.11 13.34 0.94
CA LYS A 135 25.39 14.06 0.75
C LYS A 135 26.24 13.49 -0.39
N ARG A 136 25.97 12.27 -0.81
CA ARG A 136 26.73 11.53 -1.84
C ARG A 136 26.01 11.44 -3.18
N ILE A 137 24.79 12.00 -3.30
CA ILE A 137 24.03 11.94 -4.55
C ILE A 137 24.82 12.62 -5.68
N PRO A 138 25.07 11.93 -6.80
CA PRO A 138 25.73 12.52 -7.97
C PRO A 138 24.83 13.60 -8.60
N GLY A 139 25.36 14.80 -8.79
CA GLY A 139 24.63 15.88 -9.46
C GLY A 139 23.52 16.53 -8.62
N ASN A 140 22.49 17.03 -9.27
CA ASN A 140 21.29 17.53 -8.61
C ASN A 140 20.44 16.34 -8.13
N ASN A 141 19.71 16.46 -7.05
CA ASN A 141 18.90 15.44 -6.31
C ASN A 141 18.00 14.50 -7.16
N ASN A 142 18.21 14.43 -8.47
CA ASN A 142 17.37 13.70 -9.42
C ASN A 142 17.91 12.30 -9.81
N PHE A 143 19.12 11.93 -9.38
CA PHE A 143 19.76 10.67 -9.76
C PHE A 143 18.90 9.44 -9.48
N VAL A 144 18.39 9.30 -8.25
CA VAL A 144 17.54 8.18 -7.86
C VAL A 144 16.17 8.30 -8.52
N LYS A 145 15.55 9.50 -8.47
CA LYS A 145 14.18 9.72 -8.98
C LYS A 145 14.07 9.48 -10.49
N SER A 146 15.05 9.90 -11.29
CA SER A 146 15.02 9.73 -12.76
C SER A 146 15.02 8.27 -13.21
N LYS A 147 15.56 7.36 -12.40
CA LYS A 147 15.63 5.92 -12.68
C LYS A 147 14.50 5.13 -12.06
N THR A 148 14.06 5.53 -10.88
CA THR A 148 13.12 4.76 -10.04
C THR A 148 11.72 5.35 -9.94
N GLY A 149 11.56 6.64 -10.25
CA GLY A 149 10.32 7.39 -9.97
C GLY A 149 10.13 7.78 -8.51
N LEU A 150 11.11 7.48 -7.64
CA LEU A 150 11.02 7.63 -6.20
C LEU A 150 12.06 8.62 -5.66
N PRO A 151 11.71 9.48 -4.70
CA PRO A 151 12.68 10.28 -3.98
C PRO A 151 13.49 9.41 -3.01
N LEU A 152 14.71 9.83 -2.67
CA LEU A 152 15.47 9.20 -1.59
C LEU A 152 14.74 9.41 -0.26
N SER A 153 14.33 8.32 0.39
CA SER A 153 13.51 8.36 1.60
C SER A 153 13.74 7.10 2.46
N THR A 154 13.48 7.21 3.75
CA THR A 154 13.49 6.09 4.72
C THR A 154 12.46 5.02 4.39
N TYR A 155 11.49 5.32 3.55
CA TYR A 155 10.34 4.48 3.25
C TYR A 155 10.68 3.23 2.44
N PHE A 156 11.61 3.34 1.47
CA PHE A 156 11.86 2.32 0.45
C PHE A 156 12.90 1.27 0.87
N SER A 157 12.91 0.12 0.18
CA SER A 157 13.68 -1.06 0.62
C SER A 157 15.20 -0.85 0.63
N ALA A 158 15.77 -0.12 -0.32
CA ALA A 158 17.23 0.02 -0.45
C ALA A 158 17.89 0.57 0.81
N VAL A 159 17.31 1.59 1.43
CA VAL A 159 17.87 2.18 2.66
C VAL A 159 17.75 1.26 3.87
N LYS A 160 16.71 0.41 3.92
CA LYS A 160 16.53 -0.60 4.97
C LYS A 160 17.55 -1.72 4.79
N LEU A 161 17.74 -2.18 3.55
CA LEU A 161 18.74 -3.18 3.23
C LEU A 161 20.15 -2.66 3.52
N ARG A 162 20.47 -1.40 3.16
CA ARG A 162 21.75 -0.78 3.51
C ARG A 162 21.96 -0.75 5.02
N TRP A 163 20.92 -0.36 5.78
CA TRP A 163 20.98 -0.36 7.23
C TRP A 163 21.27 -1.77 7.80
N LEU A 164 20.61 -2.81 7.27
CA LEU A 164 20.86 -4.20 7.67
C LEU A 164 22.31 -4.63 7.39
N LEU A 165 22.84 -4.25 6.22
CA LEU A 165 24.24 -4.52 5.84
C LEU A 165 25.24 -3.78 6.74
N ASP A 166 24.89 -2.59 7.25
CA ASP A 166 25.78 -1.82 8.13
C ASP A 166 25.72 -2.27 9.58
N ASN A 167 24.57 -2.74 10.07
CA ASN A 167 24.31 -2.89 11.50
C ASN A 167 24.12 -4.35 11.97
N VAL A 168 23.88 -5.29 11.06
CA VAL A 168 23.56 -6.67 11.44
C VAL A 168 24.66 -7.65 11.01
N ARG A 169 25.50 -8.05 11.95
CA ARG A 169 26.66 -8.91 11.66
C ARG A 169 26.28 -10.26 11.01
N LYS A 170 25.12 -10.83 11.36
CA LYS A 170 24.63 -12.07 10.71
C LYS A 170 24.38 -11.86 9.22
N VAL A 171 23.84 -10.69 8.84
CA VAL A 171 23.60 -10.33 7.44
C VAL A 171 24.93 -10.12 6.71
N GLN A 172 25.84 -9.35 7.29
CA GLN A 172 27.19 -9.12 6.74
C GLN A 172 27.90 -10.44 6.42
N LYS A 173 27.96 -11.32 7.42
CA LYS A 173 28.60 -12.64 7.29
C LYS A 173 27.95 -13.50 6.20
N ALA A 174 26.62 -13.53 6.14
CA ALA A 174 25.92 -14.32 5.13
C ALA A 174 26.13 -13.77 3.71
N VAL A 175 26.28 -12.45 3.56
CA VAL A 175 26.62 -11.82 2.27
C VAL A 175 28.06 -12.15 1.86
N GLU A 176 29.03 -12.05 2.78
CA GLU A 176 30.43 -12.42 2.55
C GLU A 176 30.58 -13.90 2.13
N GLU A 177 29.80 -14.79 2.76
CA GLU A 177 29.76 -16.22 2.46
C GLU A 177 28.83 -16.59 1.28
N GLU A 178 28.30 -15.61 0.56
CA GLU A 178 27.38 -15.76 -0.58
C GLU A 178 26.13 -16.60 -0.27
N ARG A 179 25.64 -16.57 0.97
CA ARG A 179 24.46 -17.29 1.44
C ARG A 179 23.22 -16.44 1.58
N ALA A 180 23.36 -15.10 1.64
CA ALA A 180 22.24 -14.20 1.83
C ALA A 180 21.37 -14.10 0.58
N LEU A 181 20.05 -14.08 0.78
CA LEU A 181 19.06 -13.64 -0.19
C LEU A 181 18.28 -12.46 0.39
N PHE A 182 17.98 -11.50 -0.46
CA PHE A 182 17.11 -10.36 -0.16
C PHE A 182 15.79 -10.49 -0.93
N GLY A 183 14.74 -9.98 -0.34
CA GLY A 183 13.47 -9.75 -1.02
C GLY A 183 12.51 -8.89 -0.22
N THR A 184 11.44 -8.50 -0.84
CA THR A 184 10.23 -8.05 -0.19
C THR A 184 9.42 -9.27 0.25
N VAL A 185 8.30 -9.08 0.95
CA VAL A 185 7.54 -10.19 1.54
C VAL A 185 7.10 -11.23 0.50
N ASP A 186 6.76 -10.79 -0.72
CA ASP A 186 6.43 -11.68 -1.84
C ASP A 186 7.57 -12.65 -2.18
N SER A 187 8.79 -12.14 -2.29
CA SER A 187 9.96 -12.98 -2.57
C SER A 187 10.20 -14.02 -1.50
N TRP A 188 10.08 -13.65 -0.25
CA TRP A 188 10.17 -14.55 0.89
C TRP A 188 9.11 -15.65 0.84
N LEU A 189 7.85 -15.26 0.63
CA LEU A 189 6.73 -16.21 0.56
C LEU A 189 6.84 -17.15 -0.63
N ILE A 190 7.09 -16.63 -1.85
CA ILE A 190 7.24 -17.46 -3.05
C ILE A 190 8.41 -18.43 -2.86
N TRP A 191 9.54 -17.98 -2.33
CA TRP A 191 10.68 -18.85 -2.08
C TRP A 191 10.35 -19.99 -1.09
N CYS A 192 9.72 -19.67 0.05
CA CYS A 192 9.31 -20.67 1.04
C CYS A 192 8.29 -21.67 0.47
N LEU A 193 7.27 -21.16 -0.21
CA LEU A 193 6.16 -21.97 -0.71
C LEU A 193 6.51 -22.83 -1.93
N THR A 194 7.60 -22.52 -2.62
CA THR A 194 8.09 -23.32 -3.77
C THR A 194 9.21 -24.28 -3.40
N GLY A 195 9.56 -24.39 -2.12
CA GLY A 195 10.51 -25.39 -1.63
C GLY A 195 11.62 -24.86 -0.71
N GLY A 196 11.73 -23.55 -0.50
CA GLY A 196 12.70 -22.95 0.40
C GLY A 196 14.14 -23.37 0.07
N ALA A 197 14.90 -23.79 1.07
CA ALA A 197 16.27 -24.29 0.90
C ALA A 197 16.39 -25.51 -0.04
N ASN A 198 15.26 -26.18 -0.33
CA ASN A 198 15.20 -27.36 -1.21
C ASN A 198 14.74 -26.99 -2.63
N GLY A 199 15.25 -25.92 -3.20
CA GLY A 199 15.00 -25.48 -4.56
C GLY A 199 13.85 -24.49 -4.71
N GLY A 200 13.62 -23.67 -3.68
CA GLY A 200 12.67 -22.55 -3.73
C GLY A 200 13.06 -21.51 -4.78
N VAL A 201 12.05 -20.90 -5.38
CA VAL A 201 12.22 -19.89 -6.44
C VAL A 201 12.42 -18.51 -5.81
N HIS A 202 13.58 -17.90 -6.06
CA HIS A 202 13.92 -16.56 -5.60
C HIS A 202 13.57 -15.52 -6.67
N CYS A 203 12.38 -14.97 -6.60
CA CYS A 203 11.89 -13.98 -7.57
C CYS A 203 11.01 -12.92 -6.90
N THR A 204 10.77 -11.85 -7.62
CA THR A 204 9.81 -10.78 -7.31
C THR A 204 9.14 -10.32 -8.59
N ASP A 205 8.03 -9.59 -8.47
CA ASP A 205 7.41 -8.98 -9.64
C ASP A 205 7.87 -7.53 -9.85
N VAL A 206 7.56 -6.98 -11.03
CA VAL A 206 7.94 -5.59 -11.38
C VAL A 206 7.31 -4.54 -10.46
N THR A 207 6.14 -4.80 -9.88
CA THR A 207 5.46 -3.84 -9.00
C THR A 207 6.14 -3.75 -7.64
N ASN A 208 6.58 -4.87 -7.07
CA ASN A 208 7.38 -4.90 -5.84
C ASN A 208 8.80 -4.38 -6.10
N ALA A 209 9.44 -4.80 -7.20
CA ALA A 209 10.77 -4.34 -7.57
C ALA A 209 10.82 -2.81 -7.72
N SER A 210 9.80 -2.19 -8.32
CA SER A 210 9.74 -0.74 -8.52
C SER A 210 9.69 0.07 -7.21
N ARG A 211 9.46 -0.58 -6.06
CA ARG A 211 9.41 0.08 -4.74
C ARG A 211 10.69 -0.07 -3.93
N THR A 212 11.71 -0.68 -4.49
CA THR A 212 12.96 -0.97 -3.78
C THR A 212 13.98 0.16 -3.81
N MET A 213 13.89 1.10 -4.75
CA MET A 213 14.91 2.07 -5.17
C MET A 213 16.17 1.45 -5.80
N LEU A 214 16.12 0.17 -6.18
CA LEU A 214 17.22 -0.53 -6.87
C LEU A 214 16.86 -0.89 -8.31
N PHE A 215 15.61 -0.70 -8.68
CA PHE A 215 15.02 -1.12 -9.94
C PHE A 215 14.83 0.07 -10.88
N ASN A 216 15.34 -0.08 -12.09
CA ASN A 216 15.13 0.92 -13.14
C ASN A 216 13.79 0.66 -13.82
N ILE A 217 12.85 1.60 -13.66
CA ILE A 217 11.47 1.45 -14.18
C ILE A 217 11.39 1.60 -15.70
N HIS A 218 12.46 2.03 -16.38
CA HIS A 218 12.52 2.13 -17.84
C HIS A 218 13.02 0.82 -18.48
N SER A 219 14.12 0.27 -17.95
CA SER A 219 14.68 -1.00 -18.45
C SER A 219 13.99 -2.24 -17.88
N LEU A 220 13.25 -2.09 -16.77
CA LEU A 220 12.63 -3.17 -16.01
C LEU A 220 13.63 -4.20 -15.47
N GLU A 221 14.78 -3.72 -15.04
CA GLU A 221 15.88 -4.51 -14.49
C GLU A 221 16.48 -3.84 -13.25
N TRP A 222 17.21 -4.62 -12.45
CA TRP A 222 18.03 -4.05 -11.38
C TRP A 222 19.07 -3.11 -11.98
N ASP A 223 19.15 -1.89 -11.45
CA ASP A 223 20.06 -0.86 -11.94
C ASP A 223 21.42 -0.97 -11.23
N LYS A 224 22.47 -1.23 -12.01
CA LYS A 224 23.82 -1.39 -11.49
C LYS A 224 24.33 -0.14 -10.77
N GLU A 225 24.08 1.05 -11.31
CA GLU A 225 24.53 2.31 -10.70
C GLU A 225 23.81 2.60 -9.39
N LEU A 226 22.51 2.23 -9.28
CA LEU A 226 21.78 2.31 -8.02
C LEU A 226 22.32 1.31 -7.00
N CYS A 227 22.59 0.07 -7.40
CA CYS A 227 23.18 -0.94 -6.50
C CYS A 227 24.57 -0.50 -6.02
N GLU A 228 25.39 0.10 -6.87
CA GLU A 228 26.69 0.68 -6.51
C GLU A 228 26.52 1.89 -5.56
N PHE A 229 25.57 2.78 -5.83
CA PHE A 229 25.28 3.94 -4.99
C PHE A 229 24.86 3.55 -3.57
N PHE A 230 23.97 2.55 -3.44
CA PHE A 230 23.53 2.01 -2.14
C PHE A 230 24.50 0.98 -1.56
N GLU A 231 25.59 0.64 -2.27
CA GLU A 231 26.55 -0.39 -1.88
C GLU A 231 25.88 -1.74 -1.56
N ILE A 232 24.97 -2.16 -2.45
CA ILE A 232 24.20 -3.40 -2.33
C ILE A 232 24.69 -4.40 -3.37
N PRO A 233 25.13 -5.61 -2.96
CA PRO A 233 25.54 -6.65 -3.88
C PRO A 233 24.39 -7.16 -4.74
N MET A 234 24.49 -7.10 -6.06
CA MET A 234 23.43 -7.59 -6.95
C MET A 234 23.13 -9.09 -6.81
N LYS A 235 24.09 -9.86 -6.32
CA LYS A 235 23.97 -11.33 -6.13
C LYS A 235 22.84 -11.73 -5.17
N ILE A 236 22.46 -10.85 -4.25
CA ILE A 236 21.43 -11.14 -3.24
C ILE A 236 20.02 -10.81 -3.73
N LEU A 237 19.89 -10.14 -4.88
CA LEU A 237 18.62 -9.64 -5.41
C LEU A 237 17.83 -10.76 -6.12
N PRO A 238 16.48 -10.76 -6.01
CA PRO A 238 15.64 -11.76 -6.66
C PRO A 238 15.57 -11.55 -8.18
N ASN A 239 15.22 -12.60 -8.92
CA ASN A 239 14.90 -12.48 -10.34
C ASN A 239 13.59 -11.70 -10.50
N VAL A 240 13.61 -10.67 -11.35
CA VAL A 240 12.43 -9.86 -11.63
C VAL A 240 11.58 -10.55 -12.70
N ARG A 241 10.28 -10.68 -12.42
CA ARG A 241 9.30 -11.36 -13.26
C ARG A 241 8.09 -10.44 -13.54
N SER A 242 7.25 -10.83 -14.49
CA SER A 242 5.96 -10.16 -14.68
C SER A 242 5.03 -10.40 -13.48
N SER A 243 3.97 -9.61 -13.37
CA SER A 243 2.98 -9.75 -12.28
C SER A 243 2.03 -10.94 -12.46
N SER A 244 2.03 -11.56 -13.65
CA SER A 244 1.15 -12.68 -14.04
C SER A 244 1.91 -13.67 -14.89
N GLU A 245 2.53 -14.66 -14.26
CA GLU A 245 3.19 -15.82 -14.88
C GLU A 245 3.42 -16.89 -13.81
N ILE A 246 3.61 -18.14 -14.20
CA ILE A 246 3.91 -19.22 -13.25
C ILE A 246 5.33 -19.04 -12.70
N TYR A 247 5.44 -18.68 -11.43
CA TYR A 247 6.72 -18.55 -10.72
C TYR A 247 7.26 -19.89 -10.27
N GLY A 248 6.38 -20.78 -9.83
CA GLY A 248 6.66 -22.12 -9.36
C GLY A 248 5.40 -22.83 -8.90
N LEU A 249 5.53 -24.07 -8.51
CA LEU A 249 4.42 -24.86 -7.97
C LEU A 249 4.51 -24.88 -6.43
N MET A 250 3.36 -24.82 -5.80
CA MET A 250 3.26 -25.01 -4.35
C MET A 250 3.86 -26.36 -3.96
N LYS A 251 4.78 -26.37 -3.02
CA LYS A 251 5.35 -27.58 -2.43
C LYS A 251 4.85 -27.79 -1.01
N ILE A 252 4.67 -29.04 -0.61
CA ILE A 252 4.27 -29.38 0.76
C ILE A 252 5.33 -28.85 1.72
N SER A 253 4.89 -28.07 2.70
CA SER A 253 5.64 -27.88 3.93
C SER A 253 5.23 -28.97 4.92
N HIS A 254 6.17 -29.48 5.70
CA HIS A 254 5.88 -30.37 6.85
C HIS A 254 4.91 -29.73 7.87
N SER A 255 4.73 -28.41 7.76
CA SER A 255 3.78 -27.63 8.58
C SER A 255 2.34 -27.70 8.10
N LEU A 256 2.07 -28.07 6.82
CA LEU A 256 0.72 -28.19 6.27
C LEU A 256 0.18 -29.60 6.47
N LYS A 257 -0.88 -29.75 7.24
CA LYS A 257 -1.63 -30.99 7.33
C LYS A 257 -2.29 -31.30 6.00
N ALA A 258 -2.12 -32.51 5.49
CA ALA A 258 -2.81 -33.08 4.35
C ALA A 258 -2.46 -32.50 2.95
N GLY A 259 -1.35 -31.83 2.77
CA GLY A 259 -0.88 -31.43 1.43
C GLY A 259 -1.83 -30.51 0.65
N ALA A 260 -2.63 -29.72 1.38
CA ALA A 260 -3.52 -28.76 0.77
C ALA A 260 -2.77 -27.84 -0.21
N LEU A 261 -3.28 -27.72 -1.43
CA LEU A 261 -2.75 -26.93 -2.53
C LEU A 261 -1.39 -27.37 -3.10
N GLU A 262 -0.90 -28.59 -2.78
CA GLU A 262 0.33 -29.08 -3.41
C GLU A 262 0.18 -29.16 -4.92
N GLY A 263 1.22 -28.70 -5.64
CA GLY A 263 1.25 -28.70 -7.09
C GLY A 263 0.42 -27.56 -7.74
N VAL A 264 -0.32 -26.79 -6.98
CA VAL A 264 -1.03 -25.61 -7.49
C VAL A 264 0.00 -24.53 -7.88
N PRO A 265 -0.09 -23.94 -9.10
CA PRO A 265 0.83 -22.90 -9.52
C PRO A 265 0.65 -21.60 -8.72
N ILE A 266 1.76 -21.03 -8.27
CA ILE A 266 1.83 -19.65 -7.79
C ILE A 266 2.10 -18.81 -9.03
N SER A 267 1.11 -18.03 -9.48
CA SER A 267 1.12 -17.42 -10.80
C SER A 267 0.68 -15.96 -10.86
N GLY A 268 0.38 -15.35 -9.72
CA GLY A 268 0.15 -13.91 -9.57
C GLY A 268 1.03 -13.35 -8.45
N CYS A 269 1.65 -12.20 -8.69
CA CYS A 269 2.40 -11.47 -7.68
C CYS A 269 2.30 -9.98 -7.94
N LEU A 270 1.80 -9.24 -6.96
CA LEU A 270 1.58 -7.80 -7.05
C LEU A 270 1.77 -7.16 -5.67
N GLY A 271 2.36 -5.98 -5.62
CA GLY A 271 2.24 -5.12 -4.45
C GLY A 271 0.78 -4.75 -4.18
N ASP A 272 0.40 -4.57 -2.93
CA ASP A 272 -0.98 -4.37 -2.47
C ASP A 272 -1.75 -3.29 -3.26
N GLN A 273 -1.13 -2.16 -3.51
CA GLN A 273 -1.77 -1.05 -4.22
C GLN A 273 -1.93 -1.31 -5.72
N SER A 274 -0.98 -2.03 -6.34
CA SER A 274 -1.08 -2.49 -7.72
C SER A 274 -2.14 -3.58 -7.87
N ALA A 275 -2.22 -4.48 -6.91
CA ALA A 275 -3.27 -5.50 -6.86
C ALA A 275 -4.66 -4.86 -6.76
N ALA A 276 -4.83 -3.83 -5.91
CA ALA A 276 -6.08 -3.07 -5.85
C ALA A 276 -6.42 -2.37 -7.17
N LEU A 277 -5.42 -1.85 -7.88
CA LEU A 277 -5.63 -1.23 -9.20
C LEU A 277 -6.14 -2.25 -10.22
N VAL A 278 -5.59 -3.47 -10.23
CA VAL A 278 -6.07 -4.57 -11.07
C VAL A 278 -7.46 -5.03 -10.65
N GLY A 279 -7.71 -5.22 -9.36
CA GLY A 279 -9.01 -5.66 -8.82
C GLY A 279 -10.13 -4.63 -9.02
N GLN A 280 -9.79 -3.35 -9.10
CA GLN A 280 -10.67 -2.26 -9.51
C GLN A 280 -10.79 -2.13 -11.04
N MET A 281 -10.12 -3.00 -11.80
CA MET A 281 -10.14 -2.97 -13.27
C MET A 281 -9.71 -1.63 -13.88
N CYS A 282 -8.75 -0.96 -13.27
CA CYS A 282 -8.18 0.28 -13.77
C CYS A 282 -7.17 0.00 -14.90
N PHE A 283 -7.67 -0.49 -16.05
CA PHE A 283 -6.84 -0.91 -17.19
C PHE A 283 -6.66 0.17 -18.25
N GLN A 284 -7.45 1.22 -18.21
CA GLN A 284 -7.38 2.32 -19.17
C GLN A 284 -6.58 3.50 -18.61
N ASP A 285 -5.92 4.21 -19.52
CA ASP A 285 -5.20 5.45 -19.22
C ASP A 285 -6.13 6.46 -18.54
N GLY A 286 -5.69 7.05 -17.46
CA GLY A 286 -6.44 8.03 -16.68
C GLY A 286 -7.44 7.44 -15.69
N GLN A 287 -7.61 6.11 -15.61
CA GLN A 287 -8.41 5.52 -14.53
C GLN A 287 -7.63 5.54 -13.21
N ALA A 288 -8.33 5.86 -12.13
CA ALA A 288 -7.73 5.94 -10.81
C ALA A 288 -8.58 5.27 -9.74
N LYS A 289 -7.89 4.76 -8.73
CA LYS A 289 -8.50 4.21 -7.52
C LYS A 289 -7.94 4.90 -6.28
N ASN A 290 -8.74 4.96 -5.22
CA ASN A 290 -8.31 5.38 -3.89
C ASN A 290 -8.69 4.34 -2.85
N THR A 291 -7.71 3.82 -2.13
CA THR A 291 -7.93 2.90 -1.01
C THR A 291 -7.95 3.68 0.30
N TYR A 292 -9.12 3.68 0.99
CA TYR A 292 -9.36 4.40 2.23
C TYR A 292 -9.13 3.50 3.44
N GLY A 293 -7.95 3.59 4.01
CA GLY A 293 -7.54 2.92 5.23
C GLY A 293 -7.20 3.91 6.35
N THR A 294 -6.15 3.66 7.10
CA THR A 294 -5.58 4.60 8.08
C THR A 294 -5.14 5.91 7.43
N GLY A 295 -4.52 5.81 6.28
CA GLY A 295 -4.34 6.84 5.26
C GLY A 295 -5.05 6.42 4.00
N CYS A 296 -4.88 7.21 2.93
CA CYS A 296 -5.36 6.82 1.61
C CYS A 296 -4.19 6.65 0.65
N PHE A 297 -4.40 5.75 -0.32
CA PHE A 297 -3.46 5.53 -1.42
C PHE A 297 -4.19 5.67 -2.73
N LEU A 298 -3.90 6.78 -3.40
CA LEU A 298 -4.47 7.10 -4.69
C LEU A 298 -3.48 6.77 -5.78
N LEU A 299 -3.87 5.88 -6.70
CA LEU A 299 -3.10 5.51 -7.87
C LEU A 299 -3.89 5.85 -9.13
N CYS A 300 -3.21 6.52 -10.06
CA CYS A 300 -3.74 6.82 -11.38
C CYS A 300 -2.92 6.08 -12.45
N ASN A 301 -3.58 5.25 -13.25
CA ASN A 301 -2.97 4.57 -14.37
C ASN A 301 -2.59 5.58 -15.45
N THR A 302 -1.30 5.71 -15.77
CA THR A 302 -0.78 6.60 -16.80
C THR A 302 -0.54 5.89 -18.14
N GLY A 303 -0.99 4.63 -18.23
CA GLY A 303 -0.80 3.80 -19.41
C GLY A 303 0.64 3.36 -19.56
N ARG A 304 1.10 3.32 -20.80
CA ARG A 304 2.49 2.97 -21.16
C ARG A 304 3.47 4.12 -20.97
N LYS A 305 2.99 5.30 -20.58
CA LYS A 305 3.82 6.48 -20.38
C LYS A 305 4.34 6.51 -18.94
N CYS A 306 5.65 6.52 -18.80
CA CYS A 306 6.31 6.79 -17.53
C CYS A 306 6.28 8.29 -17.27
N VAL A 307 5.31 8.75 -16.51
CA VAL A 307 5.11 10.18 -16.17
C VAL A 307 5.84 10.48 -14.86
N PHE A 308 6.77 11.42 -14.87
CA PHE A 308 7.41 11.93 -13.66
C PHE A 308 6.65 13.13 -13.14
N SER A 309 6.29 13.08 -11.87
CA SER A 309 5.55 14.16 -11.23
C SER A 309 6.44 15.37 -10.93
N GLU A 310 5.95 16.56 -11.28
CA GLU A 310 6.50 17.85 -10.85
C GLU A 310 5.79 18.39 -9.59
N HIS A 311 4.73 17.69 -9.15
CA HIS A 311 3.87 18.11 -8.03
C HIS A 311 4.00 17.20 -6.80
N GLY A 312 5.16 16.53 -6.62
CA GLY A 312 5.46 15.77 -5.41
C GLY A 312 4.85 14.37 -5.34
N LEU A 313 4.31 13.84 -6.43
CA LEU A 313 3.81 12.47 -6.49
C LEU A 313 4.93 11.47 -6.81
N LEU A 314 4.66 10.19 -6.58
CA LEU A 314 5.56 9.10 -6.93
C LEU A 314 5.18 8.52 -8.28
N THR A 315 6.19 8.09 -9.05
CA THR A 315 5.98 7.29 -10.26
C THR A 315 6.33 5.84 -9.93
N THR A 316 5.47 4.90 -10.30
CA THR A 316 5.67 3.48 -10.01
C THR A 316 5.22 2.63 -11.19
N VAL A 317 5.64 1.37 -11.23
CA VAL A 317 5.06 0.38 -12.14
C VAL A 317 3.67 0.01 -11.61
N ALA A 318 2.65 0.19 -12.44
CA ALA A 318 1.29 -0.20 -12.10
C ALA A 318 1.13 -1.73 -12.11
N TYR A 319 1.51 -2.36 -13.21
CA TYR A 319 1.53 -3.82 -13.41
C TYR A 319 2.16 -4.21 -14.76
N LYS A 320 2.53 -5.48 -14.86
CA LYS A 320 2.88 -6.15 -16.12
C LYS A 320 2.22 -7.54 -16.10
N LEU A 321 1.07 -7.67 -16.77
CA LEU A 321 0.19 -8.84 -16.67
C LEU A 321 0.52 -9.91 -17.71
N GLY A 322 1.77 -10.39 -17.68
CA GLY A 322 2.33 -11.44 -18.53
C GLY A 322 3.75 -11.12 -19.00
N ARG A 323 4.53 -12.17 -19.28
CA ARG A 323 5.93 -12.03 -19.71
C ARG A 323 6.09 -11.14 -20.94
N ASP A 324 5.25 -11.36 -21.96
CA ASP A 324 5.27 -10.66 -23.23
C ASP A 324 4.26 -9.50 -23.32
N LYS A 325 3.59 -9.19 -22.20
CA LYS A 325 2.64 -8.08 -22.12
C LYS A 325 3.36 -6.77 -21.82
N PRO A 326 2.82 -5.63 -22.29
CA PRO A 326 3.40 -4.33 -21.99
C PRO A 326 3.35 -4.01 -20.50
N VAL A 327 4.31 -3.19 -20.04
CA VAL A 327 4.29 -2.57 -18.72
C VAL A 327 3.37 -1.36 -18.73
N TYR A 328 2.65 -1.19 -17.63
CA TYR A 328 1.84 0.00 -17.34
C TYR A 328 2.40 0.71 -16.12
N TYR A 329 2.30 2.05 -16.12
CA TYR A 329 2.79 2.91 -15.06
C TYR A 329 1.65 3.58 -14.32
N ALA A 330 1.93 4.07 -13.12
CA ALA A 330 1.00 4.85 -12.33
C ALA A 330 1.70 6.02 -11.64
N LEU A 331 0.96 7.10 -11.46
CA LEU A 331 1.25 8.11 -10.44
C LEU A 331 0.60 7.68 -9.13
N GLU A 332 1.34 7.84 -8.04
CA GLU A 332 0.87 7.51 -6.70
C GLU A 332 0.98 8.72 -5.78
N GLY A 333 -0.11 9.00 -5.07
CA GLY A 333 -0.15 9.97 -3.99
C GLY A 333 -0.75 9.36 -2.74
N SER A 334 -0.26 9.77 -1.59
CA SER A 334 -0.71 9.26 -0.30
C SER A 334 -1.26 10.37 0.57
N VAL A 335 -2.46 10.16 1.12
CA VAL A 335 -3.02 10.94 2.22
C VAL A 335 -2.58 10.25 3.52
N ALA A 336 -1.75 10.93 4.31
CA ALA A 336 -1.20 10.33 5.51
C ALA A 336 -2.26 10.04 6.58
N ILE A 337 -3.20 10.96 6.76
CA ILE A 337 -4.18 10.95 7.84
C ILE A 337 -5.60 10.89 7.25
N ALA A 338 -6.15 9.68 7.19
CA ALA A 338 -7.54 9.41 6.82
C ALA A 338 -8.28 8.74 7.99
N GLY A 339 -8.39 7.44 8.06
CA GLY A 339 -8.96 6.75 9.23
C GLY A 339 -8.23 7.05 10.55
N ALA A 340 -6.98 7.50 10.45
CA ALA A 340 -6.23 7.95 11.62
C ALA A 340 -6.86 9.15 12.33
N VAL A 341 -7.48 10.09 11.62
CA VAL A 341 -8.18 11.22 12.25
C VAL A 341 -9.41 10.75 13.03
N VAL A 342 -10.12 9.74 12.52
CA VAL A 342 -11.29 9.17 13.21
C VAL A 342 -10.88 8.53 14.52
N ARG A 343 -9.77 7.78 14.52
CA ARG A 343 -9.23 7.20 15.76
C ARG A 343 -8.75 8.27 16.72
N TRP A 344 -8.08 9.29 16.22
CA TRP A 344 -7.63 10.40 17.05
C TRP A 344 -8.79 11.11 17.75
N LEU A 345 -9.93 11.30 17.05
CA LEU A 345 -11.16 11.84 17.65
C LEU A 345 -11.73 10.90 18.73
N ARG A 346 -11.58 9.59 18.56
CA ARG A 346 -12.03 8.58 19.54
C ARG A 346 -11.09 8.50 20.74
N ASP A 347 -9.81 8.26 20.50
CA ASP A 347 -8.85 7.83 21.51
C ASP A 347 -8.21 9.02 22.26
N ASN A 348 -8.01 10.16 21.59
CA ASN A 348 -7.35 11.33 22.16
C ASN A 348 -8.34 12.41 22.61
N LEU A 349 -9.39 12.69 21.86
CA LEU A 349 -10.37 13.71 22.23
C LEU A 349 -11.64 13.14 22.88
N GLY A 350 -11.92 11.85 22.74
CA GLY A 350 -13.13 11.22 23.29
C GLY A 350 -14.45 11.77 22.72
N ILE A 351 -14.39 12.35 21.51
CA ILE A 351 -15.57 12.93 20.83
C ILE A 351 -16.53 11.84 20.38
N ILE A 352 -16.01 10.69 20.00
CA ILE A 352 -16.76 9.50 19.58
C ILE A 352 -16.28 8.28 20.40
N LYS A 353 -17.15 7.29 20.54
CA LYS A 353 -16.85 6.03 21.26
C LYS A 353 -16.42 4.90 20.32
N THR A 354 -17.00 4.87 19.12
CA THR A 354 -16.65 3.91 18.05
C THR A 354 -16.41 4.65 16.75
N SER A 355 -15.68 4.03 15.83
CA SER A 355 -15.36 4.66 14.53
C SER A 355 -16.61 4.90 13.68
N GLU A 356 -17.65 4.08 13.85
CA GLU A 356 -18.91 4.19 13.13
C GLU A 356 -19.76 5.37 13.62
N GLU A 357 -19.58 5.79 14.87
CA GLU A 357 -20.31 6.91 15.46
C GLU A 357 -20.06 8.23 14.72
N ILE A 358 -18.91 8.39 14.05
CA ILE A 358 -18.58 9.61 13.30
C ILE A 358 -19.59 9.89 12.20
N GLU A 359 -20.07 8.86 11.51
CA GLU A 359 -21.10 9.01 10.46
C GLU A 359 -22.40 9.55 11.06
N LYS A 360 -22.80 9.04 12.22
CA LYS A 360 -24.00 9.49 12.92
C LYS A 360 -23.89 10.95 13.30
N LEU A 361 -22.78 11.37 13.93
CA LEU A 361 -22.55 12.75 14.33
C LEU A 361 -22.53 13.70 13.11
N ALA A 362 -21.86 13.30 12.03
CA ALA A 362 -21.82 14.08 10.80
C ALA A 362 -23.23 14.24 10.18
N LYS A 363 -24.05 13.19 10.22
CA LYS A 363 -25.43 13.20 9.74
C LYS A 363 -26.34 14.13 10.53
N GLU A 364 -26.11 14.28 11.83
CA GLU A 364 -26.91 15.16 12.71
C GLU A 364 -26.84 16.62 12.27
N VAL A 365 -25.70 17.08 11.77
CA VAL A 365 -25.50 18.50 11.39
C VAL A 365 -25.49 18.74 9.89
N GLY A 366 -25.07 17.77 9.09
CA GLY A 366 -25.01 17.88 7.61
C GLY A 366 -24.05 18.95 7.07
N THR A 367 -23.23 19.57 7.93
CA THR A 367 -22.31 20.65 7.58
C THR A 367 -21.21 20.77 8.65
N SER A 368 -20.01 21.24 8.24
CA SER A 368 -18.97 21.64 9.17
C SER A 368 -19.18 23.05 9.78
N TYR A 369 -20.19 23.76 9.30
CA TYR A 369 -20.51 25.12 9.72
C TYR A 369 -19.31 26.09 9.64
N GLY A 370 -18.53 25.98 8.55
CA GLY A 370 -17.34 26.79 8.32
C GLY A 370 -16.11 26.37 9.16
N CYS A 371 -16.19 25.27 9.88
CA CYS A 371 -15.07 24.67 10.59
C CYS A 371 -14.23 23.84 9.61
N TYR A 372 -12.90 24.03 9.64
CA TYR A 372 -11.94 23.25 8.86
C TYR A 372 -10.93 22.60 9.78
N PHE A 373 -10.71 21.31 9.56
CA PHE A 373 -9.72 20.54 10.32
C PHE A 373 -8.60 20.09 9.37
N VAL A 374 -7.38 20.58 9.60
CA VAL A 374 -6.18 20.14 8.89
C VAL A 374 -5.42 19.16 9.78
N PRO A 375 -5.47 17.84 9.52
CA PRO A 375 -4.87 16.83 10.41
C PRO A 375 -3.38 16.60 10.12
N ALA A 376 -2.58 17.66 10.08
CA ALA A 376 -1.14 17.61 9.81
C ALA A 376 -0.34 17.17 11.05
N PHE A 377 -0.67 16.03 11.67
CA PHE A 377 -0.10 15.58 12.93
C PHE A 377 1.42 15.41 12.90
N SER A 378 1.97 15.01 11.74
CA SER A 378 3.40 14.82 11.52
C SER A 378 3.92 15.63 10.31
N GLY A 379 3.31 16.77 10.03
CA GLY A 379 3.58 17.57 8.85
C GLY A 379 2.58 17.29 7.73
N LEU A 380 2.78 17.99 6.61
CA LEU A 380 2.02 17.79 5.38
C LEU A 380 2.86 16.96 4.40
N TYR A 381 2.21 15.97 3.78
CA TYR A 381 2.79 15.13 2.74
C TYR A 381 2.51 15.69 1.34
N ALA A 382 2.49 14.84 0.32
CA ALA A 382 2.16 15.27 -1.04
C ALA A 382 0.85 16.08 -1.06
N PRO A 383 0.79 17.16 -1.84
CA PRO A 383 1.84 17.72 -2.69
C PRO A 383 2.80 18.71 -1.99
N TYR A 384 2.63 18.98 -0.70
CA TYR A 384 3.30 20.05 0.02
C TYR A 384 4.70 19.69 0.52
N TRP A 385 4.87 18.48 1.07
CA TRP A 385 6.11 18.01 1.71
C TRP A 385 6.64 18.99 2.77
N GLU A 386 5.73 19.50 3.64
CA GLU A 386 6.04 20.52 4.64
C GLU A 386 6.11 19.90 6.06
N PRO A 387 7.31 19.63 6.57
CA PRO A 387 7.49 18.98 7.87
C PRO A 387 7.22 19.92 9.06
N SER A 388 7.24 21.23 8.86
CA SER A 388 6.97 22.22 9.91
C SER A 388 5.50 22.37 10.25
N ALA A 389 4.60 21.86 9.40
CA ALA A 389 3.16 21.93 9.63
C ALA A 389 2.72 21.07 10.81
N ARG A 390 1.67 21.53 11.51
CA ARG A 390 0.97 20.74 12.54
C ARG A 390 -0.54 20.88 12.39
N GLY A 391 -1.25 19.92 13.00
CA GLY A 391 -2.71 19.88 12.97
C GLY A 391 -3.35 21.14 13.56
N ILE A 392 -4.36 21.64 12.86
CA ILE A 392 -5.16 22.79 13.32
C ILE A 392 -6.65 22.55 13.08
N ILE A 393 -7.46 23.18 13.92
CA ILE A 393 -8.91 23.34 13.68
C ILE A 393 -9.16 24.85 13.67
N CYS A 394 -9.77 25.35 12.59
CA CYS A 394 -10.06 26.77 12.41
C CYS A 394 -11.50 27.02 11.96
N GLY A 395 -11.95 28.27 12.01
CA GLY A 395 -13.33 28.64 11.70
C GLY A 395 -14.33 28.34 12.83
N LEU A 396 -13.85 28.17 14.07
CA LEU A 396 -14.71 27.90 15.22
C LEU A 396 -15.55 29.13 15.59
N THR A 397 -16.82 28.87 15.91
CA THR A 397 -17.75 29.85 16.45
C THR A 397 -18.34 29.32 17.76
N GLN A 398 -19.09 30.17 18.49
CA GLN A 398 -19.80 29.74 19.69
C GLN A 398 -20.84 28.61 19.47
N PHE A 399 -21.26 28.38 18.22
CA PHE A 399 -22.22 27.33 17.82
C PHE A 399 -21.53 26.04 17.40
N THR A 400 -20.20 26.05 17.17
CA THR A 400 -19.46 24.89 16.77
C THR A 400 -19.48 23.84 17.90
N ASN A 401 -19.87 22.64 17.57
CA ASN A 401 -19.91 21.53 18.52
C ASN A 401 -19.18 20.29 17.97
N ARG A 402 -19.16 19.19 18.72
CA ARG A 402 -18.45 17.96 18.34
C ARG A 402 -18.92 17.37 17.01
N CYS A 403 -20.18 17.56 16.64
CA CYS A 403 -20.73 17.04 15.38
C CYS A 403 -20.14 17.79 14.16
N HIS A 404 -19.96 19.12 14.28
CA HIS A 404 -19.31 19.93 13.25
C HIS A 404 -17.82 19.56 13.09
N ILE A 405 -17.12 19.28 14.21
CA ILE A 405 -15.73 18.81 14.17
C ILE A 405 -15.63 17.44 13.50
N ALA A 406 -16.55 16.51 13.81
CA ALA A 406 -16.63 15.21 13.18
C ALA A 406 -16.85 15.32 11.67
N TYR A 407 -17.77 16.21 11.26
CA TYR A 407 -18.02 16.49 9.84
C TYR A 407 -16.77 17.08 9.16
N ALA A 408 -16.13 18.07 9.77
CA ALA A 408 -14.90 18.68 9.28
C ALA A 408 -13.75 17.69 9.14
N ALA A 409 -13.66 16.67 10.02
CA ALA A 409 -12.67 15.61 9.93
C ALA A 409 -12.91 14.71 8.70
N LEU A 410 -14.16 14.39 8.35
CA LEU A 410 -14.49 13.66 7.12
C LEU A 410 -14.20 14.51 5.88
N GLU A 411 -14.55 15.80 5.88
CA GLU A 411 -14.22 16.74 4.80
C GLU A 411 -12.69 16.82 4.60
N ALA A 412 -11.89 16.81 5.69
CA ALA A 412 -10.44 16.87 5.63
C ALA A 412 -9.84 15.72 4.81
N VAL A 413 -10.36 14.51 4.96
CA VAL A 413 -9.94 13.35 4.15
C VAL A 413 -10.25 13.60 2.66
N CYS A 414 -11.42 14.15 2.36
CA CYS A 414 -11.85 14.43 1.00
C CYS A 414 -11.04 15.57 0.35
N PHE A 415 -10.71 16.61 1.08
CA PHE A 415 -9.89 17.72 0.58
C PHE A 415 -8.46 17.27 0.28
N GLN A 416 -7.84 16.49 1.16
CA GLN A 416 -6.50 15.93 0.92
C GLN A 416 -6.49 15.02 -0.33
N THR A 417 -7.54 14.24 -0.54
CA THR A 417 -7.71 13.44 -1.76
C THR A 417 -7.80 14.33 -3.00
N ARG A 418 -8.53 15.45 -2.94
CA ARG A 418 -8.63 16.42 -4.04
C ARG A 418 -7.27 17.04 -4.37
N GLU A 419 -6.47 17.40 -3.38
CA GLU A 419 -5.13 17.97 -3.59
C GLU A 419 -4.23 17.03 -4.38
N ILE A 420 -4.25 15.73 -4.04
CA ILE A 420 -3.49 14.71 -4.76
C ILE A 420 -4.04 14.53 -6.18
N LEU A 421 -5.36 14.48 -6.34
CA LEU A 421 -5.99 14.33 -7.64
C LEU A 421 -5.71 15.53 -8.57
N ASP A 422 -5.73 16.74 -8.03
CA ASP A 422 -5.38 17.94 -8.79
C ASP A 422 -3.91 17.90 -9.27
N ALA A 423 -3.00 17.38 -8.43
CA ALA A 423 -1.62 17.16 -8.81
C ALA A 423 -1.51 16.10 -9.93
N MET A 424 -2.23 14.98 -9.81
CA MET A 424 -2.27 13.94 -10.84
C MET A 424 -2.81 14.45 -12.17
N ASN A 425 -3.90 15.20 -12.15
CA ASN A 425 -4.51 15.76 -13.36
C ASN A 425 -3.55 16.72 -14.08
N ARG A 426 -2.78 17.52 -13.33
CA ARG A 426 -1.77 18.41 -13.90
C ARG A 426 -0.60 17.64 -14.52
N ASP A 427 -0.10 16.61 -13.83
CA ASP A 427 1.04 15.83 -14.30
C ASP A 427 0.67 14.91 -15.48
N CYS A 428 -0.52 14.30 -15.47
CA CYS A 428 -0.98 13.40 -16.54
C CYS A 428 -1.57 14.14 -17.74
N GLY A 429 -2.09 15.37 -17.55
CA GLY A 429 -2.85 16.08 -18.57
C GLY A 429 -4.20 15.45 -18.94
N MET A 430 -4.68 14.51 -18.15
CA MET A 430 -5.93 13.77 -18.35
C MET A 430 -6.81 13.94 -17.12
N PRO A 431 -7.92 14.72 -17.22
CA PRO A 431 -8.82 14.88 -16.08
C PRO A 431 -9.54 13.56 -15.79
N LEU A 432 -9.59 13.21 -14.51
CA LEU A 432 -10.28 12.02 -14.04
C LEU A 432 -11.80 12.15 -14.25
N ARG A 433 -12.42 11.10 -14.79
CA ARG A 433 -13.88 11.09 -15.05
C ARG A 433 -14.71 10.58 -13.86
N HIS A 434 -14.15 9.68 -13.07
CA HIS A 434 -14.71 9.15 -11.84
C HIS A 434 -13.58 8.57 -10.99
N LEU A 435 -13.79 8.47 -9.68
CA LEU A 435 -12.84 7.85 -8.76
C LEU A 435 -13.40 6.52 -8.27
N GLN A 436 -12.65 5.44 -8.50
CA GLN A 436 -12.96 4.14 -7.92
C GLN A 436 -12.41 4.08 -6.49
N VAL A 437 -13.16 3.51 -5.56
CA VAL A 437 -12.82 3.53 -4.13
C VAL A 437 -12.98 2.16 -3.49
N ASP A 438 -12.10 1.87 -2.54
CA ASP A 438 -12.16 0.70 -1.68
C ASP A 438 -11.61 1.00 -0.27
N GLY A 439 -11.54 -0.02 0.57
CA GLY A 439 -11.05 0.08 1.93
C GLY A 439 -12.15 0.37 2.96
N GLY A 440 -11.82 0.15 4.23
CA GLY A 440 -12.81 0.12 5.30
C GLY A 440 -13.60 1.40 5.54
N MET A 441 -13.02 2.58 5.27
CA MET A 441 -13.75 3.84 5.43
C MET A 441 -14.83 4.05 4.36
N THR A 442 -14.81 3.31 3.26
CA THR A 442 -15.85 3.43 2.22
C THR A 442 -17.23 2.94 2.68
N ASN A 443 -17.32 2.30 3.85
CA ASN A 443 -18.59 1.96 4.47
C ASN A 443 -19.33 3.18 5.02
N ASN A 444 -18.61 4.29 5.25
CA ASN A 444 -19.21 5.57 5.62
C ASN A 444 -19.77 6.28 4.37
N LYS A 445 -21.10 6.27 4.23
CA LYS A 445 -21.80 6.84 3.06
C LYS A 445 -21.68 8.36 2.99
N ILE A 446 -21.58 9.03 4.14
CA ILE A 446 -21.38 10.50 4.16
C ILE A 446 -20.00 10.82 3.62
N LEU A 447 -18.95 10.08 4.00
CA LEU A 447 -17.62 10.27 3.45
C LEU A 447 -17.61 10.10 1.92
N MET A 448 -18.29 9.06 1.40
CA MET A 448 -18.36 8.81 -0.04
C MET A 448 -19.11 9.93 -0.78
N GLN A 449 -20.22 10.43 -0.24
CA GLN A 449 -20.96 11.55 -0.82
C GLN A 449 -20.13 12.84 -0.76
N LEU A 450 -19.51 13.15 0.37
CA LEU A 450 -18.61 14.30 0.50
C LEU A 450 -17.44 14.24 -0.49
N GLN A 451 -16.90 13.05 -0.71
CA GLN A 451 -15.81 12.89 -1.67
C GLN A 451 -16.28 13.20 -3.09
N ALA A 452 -17.47 12.74 -3.51
CA ALA A 452 -18.05 13.07 -4.80
C ALA A 452 -18.29 14.58 -4.93
N ASP A 453 -18.84 15.20 -3.89
CA ASP A 453 -19.14 16.65 -3.86
C ASP A 453 -17.85 17.48 -3.97
N ILE A 454 -16.84 17.15 -3.18
CA ILE A 454 -15.57 17.91 -3.12
C ILE A 454 -14.74 17.72 -4.38
N LEU A 455 -14.72 16.52 -4.96
CA LEU A 455 -14.03 16.25 -6.23
C LEU A 455 -14.80 16.79 -7.44
N TYR A 456 -16.10 16.97 -7.29
CA TYR A 456 -17.04 17.26 -8.36
C TYR A 456 -16.99 16.27 -9.53
N ILE A 457 -16.75 15.00 -9.18
CA ILE A 457 -16.83 13.83 -10.08
C ILE A 457 -17.45 12.65 -9.34
N PRO A 458 -18.05 11.69 -10.06
CA PRO A 458 -18.62 10.51 -9.43
C PRO A 458 -17.58 9.70 -8.65
N VAL A 459 -17.99 9.16 -7.51
CA VAL A 459 -17.26 8.16 -6.72
C VAL A 459 -17.94 6.82 -6.90
N VAL A 460 -17.17 5.79 -7.24
CA VAL A 460 -17.67 4.45 -7.58
C VAL A 460 -17.07 3.43 -6.62
N LYS A 461 -17.93 2.79 -5.84
CA LYS A 461 -17.56 1.74 -4.90
C LYS A 461 -18.04 0.37 -5.42
N PRO A 462 -17.15 -0.60 -5.66
CA PRO A 462 -17.57 -1.94 -6.04
C PRO A 462 -18.30 -2.65 -4.89
N SER A 463 -19.23 -3.53 -5.24
CA SER A 463 -19.93 -4.38 -4.27
C SER A 463 -18.99 -5.37 -3.58
N MET A 464 -17.92 -5.79 -4.28
CA MET A 464 -16.84 -6.60 -3.74
C MET A 464 -15.82 -5.67 -3.03
N PRO A 465 -15.74 -5.71 -1.70
CA PRO A 465 -14.82 -4.82 -0.96
C PRO A 465 -13.35 -5.26 -1.05
N GLU A 466 -13.12 -6.54 -1.39
CA GLU A 466 -11.83 -7.23 -1.34
C GLU A 466 -11.03 -7.06 -2.64
N THR A 467 -10.92 -5.84 -3.14
CA THR A 467 -10.36 -5.53 -4.47
C THR A 467 -8.88 -5.87 -4.61
N THR A 468 -8.09 -5.64 -3.55
CA THR A 468 -6.66 -5.99 -3.54
C THR A 468 -6.46 -7.49 -3.80
N ALA A 469 -7.22 -8.27 -3.12
CA ALA A 469 -7.18 -9.70 -3.20
C ALA A 469 -7.71 -10.22 -4.52
N LEU A 470 -8.83 -9.68 -4.95
CA LEU A 470 -9.40 -9.99 -6.25
C LEU A 470 -8.39 -9.73 -7.37
N GLY A 471 -7.66 -8.60 -7.30
CA GLY A 471 -6.65 -8.27 -8.30
C GLY A 471 -5.50 -9.27 -8.39
N ALA A 472 -5.03 -9.77 -7.25
CA ALA A 472 -3.99 -10.81 -7.26
C ALA A 472 -4.53 -12.17 -7.73
N ALA A 473 -5.80 -12.51 -7.40
CA ALA A 473 -6.45 -13.70 -7.94
C ALA A 473 -6.66 -13.61 -9.47
N MET A 474 -7.06 -12.44 -9.97
CA MET A 474 -7.19 -12.16 -11.40
C MET A 474 -5.85 -12.34 -12.12
N ALA A 475 -4.78 -11.75 -11.61
CA ALA A 475 -3.44 -11.91 -12.18
C ALA A 475 -2.99 -13.36 -12.17
N ALA A 476 -3.24 -14.10 -11.09
CA ALA A 476 -2.89 -15.52 -11.00
C ALA A 476 -3.68 -16.38 -11.99
N GLY A 477 -4.99 -16.16 -12.07
CA GLY A 477 -5.87 -16.93 -12.95
C GLY A 477 -5.69 -16.62 -14.44
N ALA A 478 -5.20 -15.42 -14.78
CA ALA A 478 -4.94 -15.00 -16.15
C ALA A 478 -3.56 -15.42 -16.67
N ALA A 479 -2.68 -15.93 -15.81
CA ALA A 479 -1.33 -16.32 -16.20
C ALA A 479 -1.34 -17.37 -17.32
N GLU A 480 -0.36 -17.26 -18.24
CA GLU A 480 -0.17 -18.24 -19.31
C GLU A 480 0.09 -19.62 -18.70
N GLY A 481 -0.63 -20.64 -19.22
CA GLY A 481 -0.62 -22.01 -18.68
C GLY A 481 -1.61 -22.24 -17.55
N VAL A 482 -2.27 -21.21 -17.01
CA VAL A 482 -3.39 -21.29 -16.07
C VAL A 482 -4.72 -21.01 -16.78
N GLY A 483 -4.90 -19.81 -17.31
CA GLY A 483 -5.99 -19.46 -18.24
C GLY A 483 -7.41 -19.61 -17.71
N VAL A 484 -7.64 -19.46 -16.39
CA VAL A 484 -8.98 -19.58 -15.78
C VAL A 484 -9.68 -18.25 -15.56
N TRP A 485 -8.98 -17.14 -15.82
CA TRP A 485 -9.51 -15.79 -15.69
C TRP A 485 -9.16 -14.95 -16.91
N SER A 486 -10.16 -14.28 -17.50
CA SER A 486 -9.93 -13.26 -18.52
C SER A 486 -9.75 -11.89 -17.87
N LEU A 487 -8.80 -11.12 -18.37
CA LEU A 487 -8.61 -9.71 -17.99
C LEU A 487 -9.21 -8.76 -19.05
N ASP A 488 -9.89 -9.31 -20.04
CA ASP A 488 -10.61 -8.50 -21.03
C ASP A 488 -11.85 -7.90 -20.37
N PRO A 489 -12.03 -6.57 -20.41
CA PRO A 489 -13.21 -5.93 -19.85
C PRO A 489 -14.55 -6.43 -20.42
N GLU A 490 -14.55 -6.91 -21.66
CA GLU A 490 -15.76 -7.46 -22.32
C GLU A 490 -16.18 -8.81 -21.73
N ASP A 491 -15.23 -9.59 -21.21
CA ASP A 491 -15.50 -10.90 -20.63
C ASP A 491 -15.88 -10.84 -19.14
N MET A 492 -15.66 -9.69 -18.52
CA MET A 492 -15.96 -9.52 -17.10
C MET A 492 -17.41 -9.15 -16.90
N SER A 493 -18.16 -10.04 -16.27
CA SER A 493 -19.54 -9.77 -15.84
C SER A 493 -19.60 -8.45 -15.07
N ALA A 494 -20.59 -7.62 -15.36
CA ALA A 494 -20.75 -6.31 -14.74
C ALA A 494 -20.70 -6.42 -13.21
N VAL A 495 -19.58 -5.99 -12.63
CA VAL A 495 -19.45 -5.86 -11.18
C VAL A 495 -20.46 -4.83 -10.73
N THR A 496 -21.38 -5.21 -9.86
CA THR A 496 -22.32 -4.26 -9.26
C THR A 496 -21.53 -3.19 -8.51
N VAL A 497 -21.91 -1.93 -8.71
CA VAL A 497 -21.24 -0.80 -8.07
C VAL A 497 -22.27 0.09 -7.37
N GLU A 498 -21.90 0.65 -6.23
CA GLU A 498 -22.60 1.78 -5.62
C GLU A 498 -21.95 3.06 -6.14
N ARG A 499 -22.77 3.98 -6.67
CA ARG A 499 -22.29 5.21 -7.31
C ARG A 499 -22.80 6.43 -6.57
N PHE A 500 -21.92 7.34 -6.24
CA PHE A 500 -22.19 8.61 -5.59
C PHE A 500 -21.94 9.74 -6.59
N GLU A 501 -23.01 10.42 -7.01
CA GLU A 501 -22.92 11.60 -7.88
C GLU A 501 -22.79 12.87 -7.04
N PRO A 502 -22.08 13.91 -7.53
CA PRO A 502 -22.04 15.21 -6.87
C PRO A 502 -23.43 15.78 -6.63
N GLN A 503 -23.72 16.22 -5.42
CA GLN A 503 -25.01 16.84 -5.03
C GLN A 503 -24.91 18.36 -4.85
N ILE A 504 -23.71 18.92 -4.92
CA ILE A 504 -23.46 20.36 -4.93
C ILE A 504 -23.05 20.82 -6.34
N ASN A 505 -23.07 22.13 -6.59
CA ASN A 505 -22.56 22.65 -7.85
C ASN A 505 -21.04 22.88 -7.81
N ALA A 506 -20.44 23.09 -8.97
CA ALA A 506 -18.97 23.26 -9.11
C ALA A 506 -18.45 24.48 -8.35
N GLU A 507 -19.24 25.58 -8.29
CA GLU A 507 -18.86 26.80 -7.60
C GLU A 507 -18.76 26.56 -6.08
N GLU A 508 -19.75 25.88 -5.49
CA GLU A 508 -19.73 25.52 -4.07
C GLU A 508 -18.56 24.62 -3.73
N SER A 509 -18.29 23.59 -4.56
CA SER A 509 -17.13 22.73 -4.41
C SER A 509 -15.82 23.53 -4.39
N GLU A 510 -15.67 24.49 -5.33
CA GLU A 510 -14.46 25.31 -5.42
C GLU A 510 -14.32 26.31 -4.25
N ILE A 511 -15.41 26.88 -3.78
CA ILE A 511 -15.42 27.76 -2.58
C ILE A 511 -14.94 26.98 -1.35
N ARG A 512 -15.48 25.79 -1.11
CA ARG A 512 -15.08 24.94 0.01
C ARG A 512 -13.59 24.58 -0.08
N TYR A 513 -13.12 24.18 -1.26
CA TYR A 513 -11.73 23.81 -1.49
C TYR A 513 -10.75 24.99 -1.37
N SER A 514 -11.12 26.16 -1.88
CA SER A 514 -10.29 27.36 -1.73
C SER A 514 -10.14 27.77 -0.26
N THR A 515 -11.19 27.59 0.54
CA THR A 515 -11.15 27.85 1.99
C THR A 515 -10.30 26.80 2.72
N TRP A 516 -10.38 25.52 2.32
CA TRP A 516 -9.47 24.49 2.79
C TRP A 516 -8.01 24.87 2.57
N LYS A 517 -7.63 25.31 1.36
CA LYS A 517 -6.26 25.77 1.08
C LYS A 517 -5.78 26.88 2.00
N LYS A 518 -6.67 27.81 2.38
CA LYS A 518 -6.35 28.84 3.38
C LYS A 518 -6.05 28.24 4.76
N ALA A 519 -6.80 27.21 5.17
CA ALA A 519 -6.57 26.50 6.41
C ALA A 519 -5.22 25.73 6.38
N VAL A 520 -4.91 25.07 5.28
CA VAL A 520 -3.61 24.38 5.09
C VAL A 520 -2.44 25.35 5.25
N MET A 521 -2.51 26.52 4.61
CA MET A 521 -1.44 27.55 4.77
C MET A 521 -1.26 28.01 6.22
N LYS A 522 -2.33 28.02 7.02
CA LYS A 522 -2.27 28.38 8.46
C LYS A 522 -1.67 27.24 9.32
N SER A 523 -1.60 26.01 8.82
CA SER A 523 -1.00 24.88 9.52
C SER A 523 0.52 24.80 9.38
N MET A 524 1.12 25.60 8.51
CA MET A 524 2.56 25.61 8.23
C MET A 524 3.33 26.49 9.22
N GLY A 525 4.64 26.22 9.38
CA GLY A 525 5.54 27.05 10.18
C GLY A 525 5.37 26.91 11.71
N TRP A 526 4.74 25.87 12.21
CA TRP A 526 4.58 25.65 13.67
C TRP A 526 5.83 25.15 14.35
N VAL A 527 6.64 24.34 13.66
CA VAL A 527 7.89 23.82 14.21
C VAL A 527 9.04 24.61 13.59
N THR A 528 9.70 25.43 14.41
CA THR A 528 10.99 26.00 14.05
C THR A 528 12.05 24.91 14.18
N THR A 529 12.70 24.51 13.09
CA THR A 529 13.97 23.79 13.15
C THR A 529 14.96 24.69 13.88
N GLN A 530 15.21 24.42 15.16
CA GLN A 530 16.36 25.00 15.81
C GLN A 530 17.58 24.46 15.09
N SER A 531 18.24 25.32 14.30
CA SER A 531 19.62 25.11 13.91
C SER A 531 20.41 24.87 15.19
N SER A 532 21.12 23.76 15.28
CA SER A 532 22.04 23.45 16.37
C SER A 532 23.23 24.41 16.31
N GLU A 533 23.01 25.62 16.80
CA GLU A 533 24.02 26.56 17.26
C GLU A 533 23.76 26.81 18.73
N SER A 534 24.08 25.85 19.57
CA SER A 534 24.39 26.11 20.96
C SER A 534 25.90 26.14 21.11
N GLY A 535 26.48 27.29 20.80
CA GLY A 535 27.71 27.67 21.43
C GLY A 535 27.48 27.72 22.93
N MET A 536 28.24 26.94 23.67
CA MET A 536 28.36 27.05 25.12
C MET A 536 28.91 28.43 25.56
N PRO A 537 28.66 28.79 26.83
CA PRO A 537 29.80 29.07 27.69
C PRO A 537 30.19 27.90 28.59
#